data_a155d93a04e5d9eb3aadc8f8f746c1a8
#
_entry.id   a155d93a04e5d9eb3aadc8f8f746c1a8
#
_cell.length_a   1.000
_cell.length_b   1.000
_cell.length_c   1.000
_cell.angle_alpha   90.00
_cell.angle_beta   90.00
_cell.angle_gamma   90.00
#
_symmetry.space_group_name_H-M   'P 1'
#
loop_
_entity.id
_entity.type
_entity.pdbx_description
1 polymer ?
#
loop_
_entity_poly.entity_id
_entity_poly.type
_entity_poly.pdbx_seq_one_letter_code
_entity_poly.pdbx_strand_id
1 'polypeptide(L)'
;MPTLIGRRAVLGALAAPFLAGSAEARPPFRLREDPQPLLSPPILDEAGTTRKLDDFAGRVILLNIWATWCPPCREEMPTLDRLQSRLGGADFAVLPLCIDDAGIGRGRRFYDEIGLVDLPLYWAEQLRVQLALAFIG
;
A
#
# COMPACT_ATOMS: atom_id res chain seq x y z
N MET A 1 -23.03 20.28 78.38
CA MET A 1 -21.96 19.95 77.45
C MET A 1 -22.60 19.15 76.33
N PRO A 2 -22.85 19.73 75.12
CA PRO A 2 -23.45 19.00 74.04
C PRO A 2 -22.39 18.53 73.05
N THR A 3 -22.46 17.27 72.71
CA THR A 3 -21.64 16.50 71.81
C THR A 3 -21.96 16.82 70.39
N LEU A 4 -20.95 17.29 69.61
CA LEU A 4 -21.07 17.56 68.19
C LEU A 4 -21.02 16.26 67.39
N ILE A 5 -22.13 15.91 66.72
CA ILE A 5 -22.21 14.79 65.79
C ILE A 5 -21.74 15.27 64.42
N GLY A 6 -20.56 14.80 63.98
CA GLY A 6 -20.03 15.07 62.64
C GLY A 6 -20.77 14.32 61.53
N ARG A 7 -21.37 15.06 60.60
CA ARG A 7 -21.97 14.53 59.39
C ARG A 7 -20.86 14.21 58.37
N ARG A 8 -20.51 12.93 58.28
CA ARG A 8 -19.69 12.43 57.13
C ARG A 8 -20.57 12.34 55.89
N ALA A 9 -20.36 13.25 54.98
CA ALA A 9 -20.91 13.17 53.65
C ALA A 9 -20.14 12.10 52.85
N VAL A 10 -20.83 11.01 52.52
CA VAL A 10 -20.30 9.98 51.59
C VAL A 10 -20.59 10.48 50.18
N LEU A 11 -19.56 10.98 49.49
CA LEU A 11 -19.60 11.26 48.07
C LEU A 11 -19.48 9.93 47.32
N GLY A 12 -20.63 9.41 46.88
CA GLY A 12 -20.67 8.29 45.93
C GLY A 12 -20.19 8.72 44.55
N ALA A 13 -18.99 8.28 44.21
CA ALA A 13 -18.50 8.42 42.82
C ALA A 13 -19.26 7.46 41.91
N LEU A 14 -20.15 7.98 41.08
CA LEU A 14 -20.76 7.27 39.98
C LEU A 14 -19.69 7.06 38.87
N ALA A 15 -19.06 5.90 38.87
CA ALA A 15 -18.21 5.46 37.78
C ALA A 15 -19.13 5.10 36.59
N ALA A 16 -19.23 6.00 35.62
CA ALA A 16 -19.85 5.70 34.34
C ALA A 16 -19.00 4.65 33.60
N PRO A 17 -19.57 3.55 33.10
CA PRO A 17 -18.83 2.63 32.26
C PRO A 17 -18.52 3.33 30.95
N PHE A 18 -17.23 3.57 30.70
CA PHE A 18 -16.71 3.98 29.42
C PHE A 18 -16.93 2.79 28.46
N LEU A 19 -18.02 2.82 27.69
CA LEU A 19 -18.20 1.93 26.56
C LEU A 19 -17.14 2.28 25.51
N ALA A 20 -15.99 1.66 25.63
CA ALA A 20 -15.00 1.64 24.57
C ALA A 20 -15.64 0.90 23.38
N GLY A 21 -16.29 1.65 22.51
CA GLY A 21 -16.71 1.14 21.22
C GLY A 21 -15.47 0.65 20.49
N SER A 22 -15.35 -0.66 20.33
CA SER A 22 -14.37 -1.24 19.45
C SER A 22 -14.64 -0.69 18.05
N ALA A 23 -13.85 0.30 17.63
CA ALA A 23 -13.82 0.70 16.23
C ALA A 23 -13.31 -0.53 15.47
N GLU A 24 -14.21 -1.31 14.90
CA GLU A 24 -13.85 -2.34 13.93
C GLU A 24 -13.09 -1.63 12.81
N ALA A 25 -11.76 -1.79 12.84
CA ALA A 25 -10.91 -1.30 11.77
C ALA A 25 -11.36 -2.02 10.48
N ARG A 26 -12.04 -1.28 9.61
CA ARG A 26 -12.36 -1.80 8.27
C ARG A 26 -11.06 -2.25 7.64
N PRO A 27 -10.99 -3.49 7.13
CA PRO A 27 -9.78 -3.93 6.46
C PRO A 27 -9.48 -2.95 5.30
N PRO A 28 -8.24 -2.53 5.13
CA PRO A 28 -7.86 -1.57 4.09
C PRO A 28 -8.10 -2.10 2.68
N PHE A 29 -8.37 -3.40 2.56
CA PHE A 29 -8.61 -4.08 1.29
C PHE A 29 -10.02 -4.68 1.25
N ARG A 30 -10.65 -4.59 0.08
CA ARG A 30 -11.88 -5.32 -0.22
C ARG A 30 -11.52 -6.51 -1.10
N LEU A 31 -11.78 -7.72 -0.61
CA LEU A 31 -11.73 -8.91 -1.45
C LEU A 31 -12.94 -8.88 -2.37
N ARG A 32 -12.72 -9.06 -3.67
CA ARG A 32 -13.81 -9.23 -4.63
C ARG A 32 -14.26 -10.68 -4.59
N GLU A 33 -15.56 -10.89 -4.47
CA GLU A 33 -16.19 -12.22 -4.54
C GLU A 33 -16.14 -12.77 -5.97
N ASP A 34 -16.12 -11.88 -6.97
CA ASP A 34 -16.06 -12.21 -8.39
C ASP A 34 -14.74 -11.66 -8.99
N PRO A 35 -13.69 -12.50 -9.12
CA PRO A 35 -12.42 -12.09 -9.70
C PRO A 35 -12.59 -11.73 -11.18
N GLN A 36 -12.15 -10.54 -11.57
CA GLN A 36 -12.12 -10.11 -12.96
C GLN A 36 -10.72 -10.28 -13.53
N PRO A 37 -10.57 -10.76 -14.78
CA PRO A 37 -9.28 -10.84 -15.41
C PRO A 37 -8.71 -9.42 -15.60
N LEU A 38 -7.46 -9.23 -15.16
CA LEU A 38 -6.71 -8.01 -15.37
C LEU A 38 -6.18 -8.00 -16.81
N LEU A 39 -6.47 -6.93 -17.54
CA LEU A 39 -5.76 -6.70 -18.79
C LEU A 39 -4.31 -6.33 -18.45
N SER A 40 -3.37 -7.04 -19.07
CA SER A 40 -1.95 -6.80 -18.86
C SER A 40 -1.42 -5.85 -19.93
N PRO A 41 -1.06 -4.59 -19.60
CA PRO A 41 -0.27 -3.78 -20.51
C PRO A 41 1.11 -4.40 -20.68
N PRO A 42 1.83 -4.12 -21.77
CA PRO A 42 3.26 -4.43 -21.85
C PRO A 42 4.02 -3.70 -20.75
N ILE A 43 4.79 -4.45 -19.95
CA ILE A 43 5.58 -3.95 -18.83
C ILE A 43 7.05 -4.15 -19.21
N LEU A 44 7.87 -3.12 -19.14
CA LEU A 44 9.33 -3.23 -19.30
C LEU A 44 9.98 -3.39 -17.94
N ASP A 45 10.83 -4.39 -17.79
CA ASP A 45 11.74 -4.50 -16.65
C ASP A 45 13.02 -3.69 -16.87
N GLU A 46 13.88 -3.64 -15.88
CA GLU A 46 15.16 -2.90 -15.93
C GLU A 46 16.13 -3.37 -16.99
N ALA A 47 16.03 -4.63 -17.39
CA ALA A 47 16.83 -5.19 -18.47
C ALA A 47 16.28 -4.85 -19.86
N GLY A 48 15.15 -4.13 -19.93
CA GLY A 48 14.44 -3.81 -21.17
C GLY A 48 13.62 -4.99 -21.70
N THR A 49 13.40 -6.02 -20.89
CA THR A 49 12.59 -7.17 -21.27
C THR A 49 11.11 -6.86 -21.07
N THR A 50 10.30 -7.19 -22.07
CA THR A 50 8.85 -7.05 -21.95
C THR A 50 8.28 -8.18 -21.11
N ARG A 51 7.56 -7.79 -20.05
CA ARG A 51 6.83 -8.66 -19.13
C ARG A 51 5.33 -8.47 -19.27
N LYS A 52 4.58 -9.43 -18.74
CA LYS A 52 3.12 -9.39 -18.58
C LYS A 52 2.76 -9.67 -17.14
N LEU A 53 1.55 -9.29 -16.71
CA LEU A 53 1.07 -9.66 -15.38
C LEU A 53 0.99 -11.18 -15.19
N ASP A 54 0.73 -11.93 -16.26
CA ASP A 54 0.69 -13.39 -16.23
C ASP A 54 2.04 -14.05 -15.86
N ASP A 55 3.16 -13.34 -16.08
CA ASP A 55 4.49 -13.83 -15.69
C ASP A 55 4.65 -13.92 -14.17
N PHE A 56 3.75 -13.28 -13.43
CA PHE A 56 3.71 -13.29 -11.95
C PHE A 56 2.62 -14.23 -11.41
N ALA A 57 1.99 -15.04 -12.26
CA ALA A 57 0.94 -15.96 -11.85
C ALA A 57 1.41 -16.91 -10.73
N GLY A 58 0.51 -17.24 -9.81
CA GLY A 58 0.80 -18.07 -8.65
C GLY A 58 1.35 -17.31 -7.43
N ARG A 59 1.54 -15.99 -7.53
CA ARG A 59 1.98 -15.13 -6.42
C ARG A 59 0.89 -14.15 -6.02
N VAL A 60 0.93 -13.72 -4.79
CA VAL A 60 0.21 -12.52 -4.36
C VAL A 60 1.00 -11.30 -4.83
N ILE A 61 0.40 -10.45 -5.65
CA ILE A 61 1.04 -9.26 -6.22
C ILE A 61 0.46 -8.01 -5.60
N LEU A 62 1.33 -7.18 -5.01
CA LEU A 62 1.00 -5.81 -4.66
C LEU A 62 1.39 -4.91 -5.84
N LEU A 63 0.42 -4.62 -6.72
CA LEU A 63 0.61 -3.69 -7.82
C LEU A 63 0.53 -2.25 -7.29
N ASN A 64 1.63 -1.51 -7.39
CA ASN A 64 1.71 -0.09 -7.06
C ASN A 64 1.98 0.72 -8.34
N ILE A 65 1.10 1.66 -8.68
CA ILE A 65 1.29 2.54 -9.83
C ILE A 65 1.78 3.87 -9.32
N TRP A 66 2.94 4.30 -9.84
CA TRP A 66 3.63 5.46 -9.34
C TRP A 66 4.34 6.26 -10.44
N ALA A 67 4.74 7.47 -10.12
CA ALA A 67 5.55 8.32 -10.98
C ALA A 67 6.46 9.23 -10.14
N THR A 68 7.56 9.69 -10.72
CA THR A 68 8.51 10.59 -10.03
C THR A 68 7.93 11.97 -9.76
N TRP A 69 6.90 12.38 -10.51
CA TRP A 69 6.17 13.64 -10.30
C TRP A 69 5.02 13.54 -9.30
N CYS A 70 4.79 12.36 -8.69
CA CYS A 70 3.73 12.09 -7.70
C CYS A 70 4.33 12.12 -6.28
N PRO A 71 4.23 13.23 -5.51
CA PRO A 71 4.88 13.32 -4.19
C PRO A 71 4.47 12.23 -3.22
N PRO A 72 3.17 11.91 -3.00
CA PRO A 72 2.79 10.83 -2.08
C PRO A 72 3.31 9.47 -2.53
N CYS A 73 3.37 9.21 -3.86
CA CYS A 73 3.93 7.96 -4.36
C CYS A 73 5.41 7.82 -3.97
N ARG A 74 6.19 8.90 -4.09
CA ARG A 74 7.61 8.92 -3.72
C ARG A 74 7.84 8.60 -2.25
N GLU A 75 6.95 9.09 -1.37
CA GLU A 75 7.01 8.87 0.08
C GLU A 75 6.75 7.41 0.46
N GLU A 76 5.96 6.68 -0.33
CA GLU A 76 5.66 5.27 -0.10
C GLU A 76 6.80 4.32 -0.49
N MET A 77 7.64 4.70 -1.47
CA MET A 77 8.63 3.81 -2.08
C MET A 77 9.58 3.17 -1.08
N PRO A 78 10.14 3.87 -0.06
CA PRO A 78 11.00 3.22 0.94
C PRO A 78 10.25 2.18 1.79
N THR A 79 8.94 2.32 1.95
CA THR A 79 8.12 1.35 2.68
C THR A 79 7.87 0.11 1.83
N LEU A 80 7.64 0.29 0.54
CA LEU A 80 7.49 -0.81 -0.42
C LEU A 80 8.80 -1.58 -0.60
N ASP A 81 9.94 -0.90 -0.59
CA ASP A 81 11.27 -1.52 -0.62
C ASP A 81 11.48 -2.45 0.58
N ARG A 82 11.21 -1.95 1.78
CA ARG A 82 11.26 -2.78 3.00
C ARG A 82 10.26 -3.94 2.98
N LEU A 83 9.09 -3.74 2.41
CA LEU A 83 8.08 -4.80 2.26
C LEU A 83 8.58 -5.89 1.32
N GLN A 84 9.13 -5.48 0.17
CA GLN A 84 9.73 -6.40 -0.81
C GLN A 84 10.89 -7.17 -0.19
N SER A 85 11.80 -6.50 0.54
CA SER A 85 12.91 -7.12 1.25
C SER A 85 12.46 -8.19 2.24
N ARG A 86 11.36 -7.98 2.94
CA ARG A 86 10.87 -8.85 4.00
C ARG A 86 9.99 -10.00 3.52
N LEU A 87 9.16 -9.78 2.53
CA LEU A 87 8.12 -10.70 2.07
C LEU A 87 8.32 -11.18 0.62
N GLY A 88 9.15 -10.49 -0.15
CA GLY A 88 9.42 -10.86 -1.54
C GLY A 88 9.97 -12.27 -1.66
N GLY A 89 9.43 -13.04 -2.62
CA GLY A 89 9.83 -14.44 -2.80
C GLY A 89 8.93 -15.18 -3.77
N ALA A 90 8.82 -16.49 -3.55
CA ALA A 90 8.05 -17.37 -4.41
C ALA A 90 6.54 -17.06 -4.38
N ASP A 91 6.03 -16.63 -3.22
CA ASP A 91 4.59 -16.49 -2.98
C ASP A 91 4.10 -15.05 -3.00
N PHE A 92 4.99 -14.06 -2.92
CA PHE A 92 4.66 -12.64 -2.86
C PHE A 92 5.67 -11.79 -3.63
N ALA A 93 5.19 -10.74 -4.31
CA ALA A 93 6.04 -9.72 -4.90
C ALA A 93 5.35 -8.35 -4.89
N VAL A 94 6.14 -7.30 -4.70
CA VAL A 94 5.73 -5.93 -5.01
C VAL A 94 6.05 -5.65 -6.47
N LEU A 95 5.08 -5.16 -7.22
CA LEU A 95 5.22 -4.76 -8.62
C LEU A 95 5.03 -3.24 -8.74
N PRO A 96 6.08 -2.45 -8.53
CA PRO A 96 6.02 -1.00 -8.65
C PRO A 96 6.14 -0.59 -10.13
N LEU A 97 5.00 -0.23 -10.70
CA LEU A 97 4.90 0.13 -12.10
C LEU A 97 5.02 1.64 -12.28
N CYS A 98 6.16 2.08 -12.77
CA CYS A 98 6.44 3.48 -13.10
C CYS A 98 5.70 3.86 -14.39
N ILE A 99 5.00 4.99 -14.37
CA ILE A 99 4.26 5.52 -15.53
C ILE A 99 4.78 6.88 -16.01
N ASP A 100 6.03 7.18 -15.74
CA ASP A 100 6.66 8.41 -16.25
C ASP A 100 6.76 8.42 -17.78
N ASP A 101 6.37 9.51 -18.41
CA ASP A 101 6.47 9.67 -19.88
C ASP A 101 7.91 9.63 -20.38
N ALA A 102 8.87 9.99 -19.52
CA ALA A 102 10.30 9.94 -19.81
C ALA A 102 10.90 8.51 -19.72
N GLY A 103 10.07 7.50 -19.50
CA GLY A 103 10.45 6.11 -19.49
C GLY A 103 11.15 5.64 -18.21
N ILE A 104 11.58 4.37 -18.22
CA ILE A 104 12.14 3.65 -17.06
C ILE A 104 13.38 4.33 -16.46
N GLY A 105 14.20 5.00 -17.29
CA GLY A 105 15.42 5.67 -16.85
C GLY A 105 15.19 6.79 -15.83
N ARG A 106 14.00 7.40 -15.80
CA ARG A 106 13.66 8.39 -14.79
C ARG A 106 13.39 7.74 -13.44
N GLY A 107 12.66 6.64 -13.45
CA GLY A 107 12.43 5.83 -12.26
C GLY A 107 13.73 5.30 -11.66
N ARG A 108 14.66 4.85 -12.51
CA ARG A 108 15.99 4.37 -12.06
C ARG A 108 16.77 5.47 -11.34
N ARG A 109 16.88 6.67 -11.91
CA ARG A 109 17.55 7.80 -11.24
C ARG A 109 16.93 8.12 -9.87
N PHE A 110 15.62 8.05 -9.77
CA PHE A 110 14.94 8.27 -8.49
C PHE A 110 15.28 7.16 -7.47
N TYR A 111 15.31 5.89 -7.87
CA TYR A 111 15.73 4.78 -7.00
C TYR A 111 17.15 4.98 -6.47
N ASP A 112 18.08 5.35 -7.35
CA ASP A 112 19.46 5.63 -7.00
C ASP A 112 19.58 6.82 -6.03
N GLU A 113 18.78 7.88 -6.25
CA GLU A 113 18.77 9.09 -5.42
C GLU A 113 18.36 8.80 -3.98
N ILE A 114 17.36 7.94 -3.76
CA ILE A 114 16.85 7.63 -2.42
C ILE A 114 17.32 6.29 -1.86
N GLY A 115 18.14 5.55 -2.60
CA GLY A 115 18.80 4.31 -2.14
C GLY A 115 17.86 3.11 -2.03
N LEU A 116 16.92 2.91 -2.96
CA LEU A 116 16.11 1.69 -3.03
C LEU A 116 16.96 0.54 -3.58
N VAL A 117 16.92 -0.62 -2.93
CA VAL A 117 17.79 -1.76 -3.21
C VAL A 117 17.02 -3.02 -3.57
N ASP A 118 15.98 -3.31 -2.84
CA ASP A 118 15.23 -4.58 -2.93
C ASP A 118 14.00 -4.49 -3.85
N LEU A 119 13.53 -3.26 -4.09
CA LEU A 119 12.34 -3.03 -4.87
C LEU A 119 12.65 -3.10 -6.38
N PRO A 120 12.09 -4.04 -7.13
CA PRO A 120 12.29 -4.09 -8.59
C PRO A 120 11.69 -2.85 -9.24
N LEU A 121 12.19 -2.48 -10.41
CA LEU A 121 11.64 -1.38 -11.20
C LEU A 121 11.00 -1.90 -12.47
N TYR A 122 9.76 -1.49 -12.70
CA TYR A 122 9.03 -1.74 -13.92
C TYR A 122 8.47 -0.44 -14.49
N TRP A 123 8.29 -0.41 -15.80
CA TRP A 123 7.73 0.74 -16.49
C TRP A 123 6.65 0.30 -17.49
N ALA A 124 5.61 1.11 -17.63
CA ALA A 124 4.64 0.98 -18.69
C ALA A 124 4.11 2.36 -19.13
N GLU A 125 3.67 2.44 -20.37
CA GLU A 125 3.04 3.63 -20.90
C GLU A 125 1.76 3.96 -20.12
N GLN A 126 1.64 5.20 -19.61
CA GLN A 126 0.55 5.64 -18.75
C GLN A 126 -0.83 5.36 -19.32
N LEU A 127 -1.05 5.67 -20.61
CA LEU A 127 -2.34 5.47 -21.24
C LEU A 127 -2.73 3.99 -21.28
N ARG A 128 -1.78 3.09 -21.53
CA ARG A 128 -2.02 1.65 -21.55
C ARG A 128 -2.39 1.10 -20.18
N VAL A 129 -1.74 1.61 -19.14
CA VAL A 129 -2.07 1.25 -17.74
C VAL A 129 -3.45 1.74 -17.36
N GLN A 130 -3.79 2.98 -17.70
CA GLN A 130 -5.12 3.55 -17.45
C GLN A 130 -6.22 2.74 -18.17
N LEU A 131 -6.03 2.37 -19.42
CA LEU A 131 -6.98 1.55 -20.16
C LEU A 131 -7.11 0.14 -19.57
N ALA A 132 -6.00 -0.48 -19.17
CA ALA A 132 -6.02 -1.82 -18.58
C ALA A 132 -6.75 -1.85 -17.23
N LEU A 133 -6.63 -0.80 -16.43
CA LEU A 133 -7.24 -0.70 -15.09
C LEU A 133 -8.64 -0.09 -15.09
N ALA A 134 -9.05 0.62 -16.16
CA ALA A 134 -10.37 1.22 -16.26
C ALA A 134 -11.52 0.20 -16.17
N PHE A 135 -11.23 -1.07 -16.47
CA PHE A 135 -12.18 -2.18 -16.38
C PHE A 135 -12.30 -2.80 -14.98
N ILE A 136 -11.53 -2.30 -13.98
CA ILE A 136 -11.51 -2.86 -12.62
C ILE A 136 -12.36 -2.02 -11.64
N GLY A 137 -12.76 -0.81 -12.05
CA GLY A 137 -13.49 0.18 -11.24
C GLY A 137 -14.96 -0.12 -11.05
#